data_d8fcd49e7a0785d9b2278588942f224d
#
_entry.id   d8fcd49e7a0785d9b2278588942f224d
#
_cell.length_a   1.000
_cell.length_b   1.000
_cell.length_c   1.000
_cell.angle_alpha   90.00
_cell.angle_beta   90.00
_cell.angle_gamma   90.00
#
_symmetry.space_group_name_H-M   'P 1'
#
loop_
_entity.id
_entity.type
_entity.pdbx_description
1 polymer ?
#
loop_
_entity_poly.entity_id
_entity_poly.type
_entity_poly.pdbx_seq_one_letter_code
_entity_poly.pdbx_strand_id
1 'polypeptide(L)'
;MEVEGVAGLARRTHARMFPKKETPILGHYKTEDEFGRAKQAFNDKARTLGLGELDKYYWYHTVDLGNGLITPGDFDYRAALSHFKFPHNMQGMTVLDVGSATGFFAFEFEKRGATVTSVELPSITNWDMPKGEDREVTLKGLMAFHRVQTVEEVYHYHLDGPFQFCKNILKSQIRRCYSSVYDLTPEKLGAQGFDVIFAGDIFLHIFSPLTALTVLAPLCQGTLVICQHLINEDPTDPPMMYYGGGETRTADGRTWWHPNWTCYKQMLKRLGFQDVSIVDHVNDVQAKPGRGYERTVIHANKVASQRM
;
A
#
# COMPACT_ATOMS: atom_id res chain seq x y z
N MET A 1 11.02 -40.15 -35.91
CA MET A 1 10.91 -38.69 -35.60
C MET A 1 10.30 -38.60 -34.24
N GLU A 2 11.16 -38.27 -33.31
CA GLU A 2 10.96 -38.43 -31.87
C GLU A 2 10.08 -37.36 -31.24
N VAL A 3 9.29 -37.79 -30.29
CA VAL A 3 8.32 -36.97 -29.50
C VAL A 3 9.09 -36.20 -28.39
N GLU A 4 10.05 -35.35 -28.76
CA GLU A 4 10.77 -34.51 -27.77
C GLU A 4 10.15 -33.13 -27.57
N GLY A 5 9.17 -32.74 -28.39
CA GLY A 5 8.64 -31.38 -28.35
C GLY A 5 7.73 -31.02 -27.17
N VAL A 6 6.94 -31.96 -26.68
CA VAL A 6 5.84 -31.67 -25.72
C VAL A 6 6.34 -31.62 -24.28
N ALA A 7 7.28 -32.50 -23.89
CA ALA A 7 7.83 -32.54 -22.55
C ALA A 7 8.74 -31.34 -22.24
N GLY A 8 9.45 -30.83 -23.25
CA GLY A 8 10.31 -29.65 -23.12
C GLY A 8 9.50 -28.35 -23.00
N LEU A 9 8.38 -28.26 -23.72
CA LEU A 9 7.48 -27.12 -23.64
C LEU A 9 6.73 -27.08 -22.29
N ALA A 10 6.26 -28.23 -21.81
CA ALA A 10 5.59 -28.36 -20.52
C ALA A 10 6.53 -28.02 -19.35
N ARG A 11 7.83 -28.41 -19.42
CA ARG A 11 8.80 -28.04 -18.39
C ARG A 11 9.15 -26.53 -18.42
N ARG A 12 9.20 -25.91 -19.60
CA ARG A 12 9.45 -24.46 -19.72
C ARG A 12 8.24 -23.65 -19.28
N THR A 13 7.00 -24.08 -19.57
CA THR A 13 5.79 -23.43 -19.09
C THR A 13 5.61 -23.61 -17.59
N HIS A 14 5.92 -24.80 -17.03
CA HIS A 14 5.86 -25.02 -15.58
C HIS A 14 6.87 -24.20 -14.81
N ALA A 15 8.12 -24.05 -15.31
CA ALA A 15 9.14 -23.21 -14.70
C ALA A 15 8.82 -21.71 -14.79
N ARG A 16 7.98 -21.28 -15.76
CA ARG A 16 7.49 -19.90 -15.88
C ARG A 16 6.25 -19.61 -15.02
N MET A 17 5.44 -20.63 -14.71
CA MET A 17 4.23 -20.48 -13.88
C MET A 17 4.51 -20.36 -12.37
N PHE A 18 5.68 -20.80 -11.91
CA PHE A 18 6.06 -20.69 -10.49
C PHE A 18 7.23 -19.74 -10.37
N PRO A 19 7.09 -18.68 -9.58
CA PRO A 19 8.19 -17.74 -9.38
C PRO A 19 9.41 -18.47 -8.82
N LYS A 20 10.62 -18.06 -9.27
CA LYS A 20 11.85 -18.50 -8.62
C LYS A 20 11.71 -18.22 -7.13
N LYS A 21 12.16 -19.13 -6.27
CA LYS A 21 12.28 -18.86 -4.83
C LYS A 21 13.08 -17.58 -4.67
N GLU A 22 12.40 -16.49 -4.37
CA GLU A 22 13.07 -15.21 -4.11
C GLU A 22 13.93 -15.35 -2.87
N THR A 23 15.11 -14.75 -2.92
CA THR A 23 15.96 -14.64 -1.72
C THR A 23 15.21 -13.75 -0.74
N PRO A 24 14.93 -14.20 0.50
CA PRO A 24 14.21 -13.39 1.44
C PRO A 24 14.99 -12.12 1.76
N ILE A 25 14.35 -10.97 1.60
CA ILE A 25 14.86 -9.69 2.07
C ILE A 25 14.65 -9.67 3.58
N LEU A 26 15.71 -9.51 4.35
CA LEU A 26 15.63 -9.45 5.81
C LEU A 26 15.23 -8.03 6.24
N GLY A 27 14.39 -7.92 7.28
CA GLY A 27 14.05 -6.64 7.88
C GLY A 27 15.25 -5.86 8.43
N HIS A 28 15.11 -4.56 8.62
CA HIS A 28 16.15 -3.69 9.20
C HIS A 28 16.53 -4.15 10.61
N TYR A 29 15.53 -4.51 11.42
CA TYR A 29 15.74 -5.16 12.72
C TYR A 29 15.86 -6.65 12.51
N LYS A 30 16.93 -7.24 13.04
CA LYS A 30 17.24 -8.65 12.84
C LYS A 30 16.47 -9.57 13.77
N THR A 31 16.01 -9.05 14.91
CA THR A 31 15.30 -9.80 15.93
C THR A 31 14.08 -9.05 16.44
N GLU A 32 13.09 -9.78 16.94
CA GLU A 32 11.90 -9.20 17.61
C GLU A 32 12.30 -8.36 18.83
N ASP A 33 13.36 -8.72 19.53
CA ASP A 33 13.88 -7.97 20.67
C ASP A 33 14.45 -6.61 20.24
N GLU A 34 15.16 -6.53 19.11
CA GLU A 34 15.65 -5.26 18.59
C GLU A 34 14.48 -4.35 18.20
N PHE A 35 13.50 -4.89 17.50
CA PHE A 35 12.30 -4.15 17.12
C PHE A 35 11.49 -3.73 18.34
N GLY A 36 11.35 -4.60 19.35
CA GLY A 36 10.71 -4.31 20.62
C GLY A 36 11.40 -3.16 21.38
N ARG A 37 12.73 -3.14 21.43
CA ARG A 37 13.49 -2.03 22.03
C ARG A 37 13.28 -0.70 21.29
N ALA A 38 13.18 -0.72 19.97
CA ALA A 38 12.88 0.49 19.20
C ALA A 38 11.47 1.03 19.51
N LYS A 39 10.47 0.15 19.64
CA LYS A 39 9.11 0.51 20.08
C LYS A 39 9.12 1.11 21.50
N GLN A 40 9.85 0.49 22.42
CA GLN A 40 9.95 0.97 23.79
C GLN A 40 10.62 2.35 23.84
N ALA A 41 11.72 2.54 23.12
CA ALA A 41 12.42 3.82 23.05
C ALA A 41 11.53 4.96 22.49
N PHE A 42 10.72 4.65 21.46
CA PHE A 42 9.72 5.60 20.95
C PHE A 42 8.69 5.96 22.00
N ASN A 43 8.11 4.96 22.68
CA ASN A 43 7.09 5.19 23.72
C ASN A 43 7.65 6.00 24.90
N ASP A 44 8.87 5.69 25.33
CA ASP A 44 9.54 6.42 26.44
C ASP A 44 9.78 7.88 26.04
N LYS A 45 10.22 8.12 24.81
CA LYS A 45 10.40 9.46 24.29
C LYS A 45 9.08 10.22 24.17
N ALA A 46 8.04 9.57 23.65
CA ALA A 46 6.70 10.17 23.56
C ALA A 46 6.17 10.57 24.96
N ARG A 47 6.33 9.71 25.98
CA ARG A 47 5.99 10.02 27.37
C ARG A 47 6.77 11.23 27.89
N THR A 48 8.08 11.27 27.65
CA THR A 48 8.94 12.41 28.06
C THR A 48 8.49 13.72 27.43
N LEU A 49 7.94 13.68 26.22
CA LEU A 49 7.39 14.83 25.51
C LEU A 49 5.92 15.13 25.88
N GLY A 50 5.32 14.38 26.79
CA GLY A 50 3.93 14.59 27.22
C GLY A 50 2.89 14.19 26.17
N LEU A 51 3.23 13.29 25.21
CA LEU A 51 2.37 12.93 24.09
C LEU A 51 1.41 11.76 24.41
N GLY A 52 1.40 11.27 25.66
CA GLY A 52 0.49 10.21 26.12
C GLY A 52 1.04 8.80 25.92
N GLU A 53 0.15 7.84 26.05
CA GLU A 53 0.44 6.40 25.96
C GLU A 53 0.15 5.91 24.52
N LEU A 54 1.18 5.46 23.82
CA LEU A 54 1.11 5.08 22.42
C LEU A 54 1.39 3.59 22.18
N ASP A 55 1.49 2.79 23.23
CA ASP A 55 1.83 1.37 23.19
C ASP A 55 0.79 0.49 22.48
N LYS A 56 -0.47 0.93 22.42
CA LYS A 56 -1.55 0.26 21.70
C LYS A 56 -1.58 0.58 20.20
N TYR A 57 -0.89 1.62 19.75
CA TYR A 57 -0.91 1.99 18.34
C TYR A 57 -0.13 1.00 17.48
N TYR A 58 -0.72 0.62 16.35
CA TYR A 58 -0.04 -0.12 15.32
C TYR A 58 0.60 0.84 14.32
N TRP A 59 1.91 0.83 14.27
CA TRP A 59 2.68 1.69 13.35
C TRP A 59 2.97 0.91 12.07
N TYR A 60 2.16 1.11 11.03
CA TYR A 60 2.40 0.48 9.73
C TYR A 60 3.63 1.08 9.05
N HIS A 61 3.75 2.41 9.05
CA HIS A 61 4.88 3.11 8.47
C HIS A 61 5.79 3.75 9.53
N THR A 62 7.10 3.80 9.23
CA THR A 62 8.06 4.64 9.93
C THR A 62 7.92 6.07 9.44
N VAL A 63 7.54 6.98 10.33
CA VAL A 63 7.38 8.41 10.06
C VAL A 63 8.30 9.20 10.98
N ASP A 64 9.09 10.11 10.41
CA ASP A 64 9.89 11.08 11.18
C ASP A 64 9.01 12.29 11.56
N LEU A 65 8.72 12.43 12.83
CA LEU A 65 7.88 13.48 13.40
C LEU A 65 8.69 14.69 13.88
N GLY A 66 9.99 14.68 13.63
CA GLY A 66 10.92 15.72 14.10
C GLY A 66 11.40 15.49 15.54
N ASN A 67 12.40 16.27 15.95
CA ASN A 67 13.01 16.20 17.29
C ASN A 67 13.47 14.79 17.69
N GLY A 68 13.80 13.94 16.71
CA GLY A 68 14.19 12.54 16.88
C GLY A 68 13.04 11.65 17.36
N LEU A 69 11.79 12.05 17.20
CA LEU A 69 10.62 11.21 17.40
C LEU A 69 10.29 10.51 16.08
N ILE A 70 10.60 9.21 15.99
CA ILE A 70 10.43 8.41 14.78
C ILE A 70 9.54 7.23 15.13
N THR A 71 8.40 7.07 14.42
CA THR A 71 7.48 5.96 14.70
C THR A 71 8.12 4.61 14.36
N PRO A 72 7.92 3.57 15.18
CA PRO A 72 8.51 2.24 14.96
C PRO A 72 7.64 1.42 14.00
N GLY A 73 7.56 1.85 12.73
CA GLY A 73 6.74 1.22 11.71
C GLY A 73 7.23 -0.15 11.29
N ASP A 74 6.31 -0.99 10.79
CA ASP A 74 6.64 -2.26 10.15
C ASP A 74 7.42 -2.04 8.84
N PHE A 75 7.17 -0.91 8.17
CA PHE A 75 7.81 -0.53 6.91
C PHE A 75 8.45 0.87 7.00
N ASP A 76 9.69 0.98 6.54
CA ASP A 76 10.45 2.24 6.47
C ASP A 76 10.80 2.58 5.02
N TYR A 77 10.03 3.50 4.43
CA TYR A 77 10.22 3.94 3.05
C TYR A 77 11.13 5.17 2.91
N ARG A 78 11.66 5.74 4.00
CA ARG A 78 12.39 7.00 3.98
C ARG A 78 13.60 6.99 3.05
N ALA A 79 14.37 5.91 3.05
CA ALA A 79 15.53 5.75 2.16
C ALA A 79 15.13 5.37 0.72
N ALA A 80 13.93 4.85 0.52
CA ALA A 80 13.46 4.33 -0.77
C ALA A 80 12.71 5.36 -1.62
N LEU A 81 12.47 6.57 -1.12
CA LEU A 81 11.63 7.58 -1.79
C LEU A 81 12.08 7.94 -3.22
N SER A 82 13.38 7.87 -3.53
CA SER A 82 13.91 8.15 -4.86
C SER A 82 13.46 7.14 -5.93
N HIS A 83 13.13 5.92 -5.52
CA HIS A 83 12.66 4.86 -6.43
C HIS A 83 11.25 5.11 -6.95
N PHE A 84 10.43 5.87 -6.23
CA PHE A 84 9.07 6.20 -6.67
C PHE A 84 9.02 7.24 -7.79
N LYS A 85 10.12 7.92 -8.09
CA LYS A 85 10.23 8.96 -9.13
C LYS A 85 9.17 10.08 -8.99
N PHE A 86 8.73 10.35 -7.77
CA PHE A 86 7.85 11.49 -7.51
C PHE A 86 8.54 12.83 -7.81
N PRO A 87 7.85 13.86 -8.28
CA PRO A 87 8.42 15.19 -8.41
C PRO A 87 9.00 15.68 -7.09
N HIS A 88 10.19 16.29 -7.12
CA HIS A 88 10.81 16.86 -5.92
C HIS A 88 10.02 18.06 -5.39
N ASN A 89 9.50 18.91 -6.28
CA ASN A 89 8.62 20.02 -5.97
C ASN A 89 7.22 19.68 -6.49
N MET A 90 6.24 19.66 -5.59
CA MET A 90 4.83 19.37 -5.90
C MET A 90 3.95 20.58 -5.56
N GLN A 91 4.53 21.79 -5.49
CA GLN A 91 3.81 23.02 -5.22
C GLN A 91 2.69 23.23 -6.24
N GLY A 92 1.44 23.40 -5.76
CA GLY A 92 0.26 23.58 -6.58
C GLY A 92 -0.32 22.28 -7.17
N MET A 93 0.33 21.14 -6.96
CA MET A 93 -0.20 19.84 -7.37
C MET A 93 -1.23 19.32 -6.35
N THR A 94 -2.19 18.58 -6.86
CA THR A 94 -3.18 17.84 -6.07
C THR A 94 -2.84 16.37 -6.06
N VAL A 95 -2.86 15.72 -4.88
CA VAL A 95 -2.52 14.31 -4.72
C VAL A 95 -3.61 13.56 -3.98
N LEU A 96 -3.95 12.38 -4.50
CA LEU A 96 -4.80 11.39 -3.83
C LEU A 96 -3.92 10.21 -3.38
N ASP A 97 -3.83 9.98 -2.08
CA ASP A 97 -3.16 8.82 -1.47
C ASP A 97 -4.21 7.80 -1.05
N VAL A 98 -4.28 6.66 -1.73
CA VAL A 98 -5.34 5.64 -1.58
C VAL A 98 -4.85 4.48 -0.73
N GLY A 99 -5.52 4.23 0.41
CA GLY A 99 -5.09 3.23 1.37
C GLY A 99 -3.86 3.69 2.16
N SER A 100 -3.89 4.92 2.65
CA SER A 100 -2.71 5.59 3.19
C SER A 100 -2.21 5.06 4.54
N ALA A 101 -2.95 4.16 5.20
CA ALA A 101 -2.60 3.59 6.50
C ALA A 101 -2.18 4.68 7.52
N THR A 102 -0.94 4.65 8.05
CA THR A 102 -0.42 5.66 8.96
C THR A 102 0.05 6.96 8.29
N GLY A 103 -0.10 7.09 6.96
CA GLY A 103 0.01 8.35 6.23
C GLY A 103 1.40 8.75 5.75
N PHE A 104 2.41 7.87 5.78
CA PHE A 104 3.78 8.24 5.39
C PHE A 104 3.85 8.95 4.03
N PHE A 105 3.25 8.37 2.99
CA PHE A 105 3.29 8.97 1.66
C PHE A 105 2.51 10.28 1.58
N ALA A 106 1.34 10.34 2.22
CA ALA A 106 0.56 11.57 2.30
C ALA A 106 1.36 12.73 2.92
N PHE A 107 2.05 12.50 4.04
CA PHE A 107 2.91 13.51 4.68
C PHE A 107 4.12 13.88 3.81
N GLU A 108 4.68 12.93 3.09
CA GLU A 108 5.79 13.19 2.18
C GLU A 108 5.36 14.03 0.96
N PHE A 109 4.16 13.81 0.42
CA PHE A 109 3.60 14.65 -0.64
C PHE A 109 3.32 16.08 -0.15
N GLU A 110 2.72 16.23 1.03
CA GLU A 110 2.48 17.54 1.65
C GLU A 110 3.80 18.29 1.89
N LYS A 111 4.82 17.61 2.40
CA LYS A 111 6.17 18.17 2.61
C LYS A 111 6.80 18.68 1.31
N ARG A 112 6.46 18.10 0.15
CA ARG A 112 6.87 18.55 -1.18
C ARG A 112 6.03 19.71 -1.73
N GLY A 113 5.01 20.14 -0.99
CA GLY A 113 4.13 21.27 -1.33
C GLY A 113 2.81 20.92 -1.98
N ALA A 114 2.44 19.63 -2.07
CA ALA A 114 1.17 19.23 -2.64
C ALA A 114 -0.01 19.50 -1.70
N THR A 115 -1.19 19.73 -2.29
CA THR A 115 -2.47 19.61 -1.58
C THR A 115 -2.91 18.15 -1.60
N VAL A 116 -3.01 17.51 -0.45
CA VAL A 116 -3.18 16.06 -0.34
C VAL A 116 -4.55 15.69 0.22
N THR A 117 -5.23 14.77 -0.46
CA THR A 117 -6.36 14.00 0.09
C THR A 117 -5.92 12.56 0.33
N SER A 118 -6.07 12.10 1.56
CA SER A 118 -5.73 10.74 2.00
C SER A 118 -7.02 9.94 2.14
N VAL A 119 -7.10 8.78 1.52
CA VAL A 119 -8.26 7.88 1.59
C VAL A 119 -7.96 6.69 2.48
N GLU A 120 -8.88 6.41 3.39
CA GLU A 120 -8.86 5.19 4.21
C GLU A 120 -10.28 4.67 4.42
N LEU A 121 -10.41 3.40 4.75
CA LEU A 121 -11.70 2.80 5.08
C LEU A 121 -12.29 3.43 6.35
N PRO A 122 -13.63 3.54 6.44
CA PRO A 122 -14.28 4.10 7.63
C PRO A 122 -14.30 3.15 8.83
N SER A 123 -13.99 1.86 8.61
CA SER A 123 -13.95 0.83 9.65
C SER A 123 -13.13 -0.37 9.17
N ILE A 124 -12.56 -1.12 10.10
CA ILE A 124 -11.93 -2.43 9.85
C ILE A 124 -12.93 -3.43 9.22
N THR A 125 -14.22 -3.29 9.52
CA THR A 125 -15.26 -4.16 8.93
C THR A 125 -15.48 -3.93 7.44
N ASN A 126 -14.94 -2.85 6.88
CA ASN A 126 -14.97 -2.57 5.45
C ASN A 126 -13.81 -3.19 4.65
N TRP A 127 -12.89 -3.89 5.31
CA TRP A 127 -11.90 -4.69 4.59
C TRP A 127 -12.59 -5.73 3.71
N ASP A 128 -12.05 -5.94 2.52
CA ASP A 128 -12.48 -7.02 1.62
C ASP A 128 -12.08 -8.36 2.24
N MET A 129 -13.01 -8.96 2.95
CA MET A 129 -12.89 -10.26 3.59
C MET A 129 -14.15 -11.08 3.33
N PRO A 130 -14.05 -12.40 3.15
CA PRO A 130 -15.23 -13.26 3.12
C PRO A 130 -16.10 -13.02 4.34
N LYS A 131 -17.41 -12.95 4.13
CA LYS A 131 -18.37 -12.77 5.23
C LYS A 131 -18.42 -14.01 6.12
N GLY A 132 -18.76 -13.82 7.39
CA GLY A 132 -18.92 -14.91 8.35
C GLY A 132 -17.65 -15.15 9.17
N GLU A 133 -17.30 -16.42 9.34
CA GLU A 133 -16.28 -16.86 10.31
C GLU A 133 -14.88 -16.26 10.08
N ASP A 134 -14.45 -16.09 8.83
CA ASP A 134 -13.13 -15.51 8.51
C ASP A 134 -13.02 -14.09 9.04
N ARG A 135 -14.07 -13.28 8.85
CA ARG A 135 -14.14 -11.92 9.38
C ARG A 135 -14.12 -11.91 10.90
N GLU A 136 -14.92 -12.79 11.53
CA GLU A 136 -14.99 -12.85 12.99
C GLU A 136 -13.66 -13.26 13.62
N VAL A 137 -12.97 -14.26 13.04
CA VAL A 137 -11.65 -14.70 13.52
C VAL A 137 -10.64 -13.57 13.40
N THR A 138 -10.60 -12.87 12.26
CA THR A 138 -9.71 -11.72 12.05
C THR A 138 -9.98 -10.61 13.05
N LEU A 139 -11.24 -10.21 13.26
CA LEU A 139 -11.59 -9.15 14.20
C LEU A 139 -11.25 -9.54 15.65
N LYS A 140 -11.54 -10.78 16.07
CA LYS A 140 -11.14 -11.29 17.40
C LYS A 140 -9.62 -11.27 17.58
N GLY A 141 -8.86 -11.66 16.54
CA GLY A 141 -7.40 -11.59 16.55
C GLY A 141 -6.87 -10.17 16.73
N LEU A 142 -7.45 -9.20 16.01
CA LEU A 142 -7.08 -7.79 16.13
C LEU A 142 -7.46 -7.20 17.49
N MET A 143 -8.64 -7.54 18.01
CA MET A 143 -9.05 -7.12 19.36
C MET A 143 -8.09 -7.64 20.42
N ALA A 144 -7.68 -8.91 20.33
CA ALA A 144 -6.69 -9.49 21.24
C ALA A 144 -5.30 -8.82 21.09
N PHE A 145 -4.86 -8.56 19.86
CA PHE A 145 -3.59 -7.89 19.57
C PHE A 145 -3.53 -6.49 20.22
N HIS A 146 -4.58 -5.68 20.06
CA HIS A 146 -4.65 -4.33 20.62
C HIS A 146 -5.08 -4.29 22.08
N ARG A 147 -5.49 -5.43 22.66
CA ARG A 147 -6.04 -5.53 24.03
C ARG A 147 -7.25 -4.60 24.21
N VAL A 148 -8.20 -4.70 23.28
CA VAL A 148 -9.43 -3.88 23.26
C VAL A 148 -10.68 -4.76 23.16
N GLN A 149 -11.86 -4.16 23.37
CA GLN A 149 -13.12 -4.90 23.46
C GLN A 149 -14.05 -4.64 22.27
N THR A 150 -13.80 -3.59 21.49
CA THR A 150 -14.68 -3.18 20.40
C THR A 150 -13.94 -3.05 19.07
N VAL A 151 -14.69 -3.15 17.97
CA VAL A 151 -14.16 -2.99 16.61
C VAL A 151 -13.75 -1.54 16.36
N GLU A 152 -14.45 -0.58 16.96
CA GLU A 152 -14.13 0.85 16.87
C GLU A 152 -12.78 1.16 17.52
N GLU A 153 -12.48 0.53 18.67
CA GLU A 153 -11.16 0.64 19.31
C GLU A 153 -10.08 -0.01 18.44
N VAL A 154 -10.36 -1.17 17.80
CA VAL A 154 -9.43 -1.76 16.82
C VAL A 154 -9.13 -0.77 15.71
N TYR A 155 -10.16 -0.18 15.10
CA TYR A 155 -10.00 0.78 14.03
C TYR A 155 -9.15 1.98 14.47
N HIS A 156 -9.44 2.52 15.66
CA HIS A 156 -8.67 3.62 16.23
C HIS A 156 -7.19 3.25 16.40
N TYR A 157 -6.87 2.15 17.08
CA TYR A 157 -5.46 1.81 17.36
C TYR A 157 -4.71 1.24 16.17
N HIS A 158 -5.41 0.67 15.19
CA HIS A 158 -4.78 0.01 14.04
C HIS A 158 -4.54 0.95 12.85
N LEU A 159 -5.43 1.89 12.58
CA LEU A 159 -5.41 2.74 11.39
C LEU A 159 -5.51 4.23 11.69
N ASP A 160 -6.62 4.68 12.28
CA ASP A 160 -6.93 6.11 12.32
C ASP A 160 -6.13 6.86 13.37
N GLY A 161 -5.99 6.33 14.57
CA GLY A 161 -5.26 6.98 15.67
C GLY A 161 -3.79 7.26 15.34
N PRO A 162 -3.02 6.31 14.79
CA PRO A 162 -1.65 6.55 14.33
C PRO A 162 -1.56 7.66 13.29
N PHE A 163 -2.47 7.69 12.32
CA PHE A 163 -2.53 8.76 11.32
C PHE A 163 -2.83 10.13 11.96
N GLN A 164 -3.88 10.21 12.79
CA GLN A 164 -4.26 11.46 13.46
C GLN A 164 -3.16 11.97 14.40
N PHE A 165 -2.49 11.05 15.10
CA PHE A 165 -1.35 11.40 15.94
C PHE A 165 -0.23 12.05 15.11
N CYS A 166 0.20 11.42 14.02
CA CYS A 166 1.23 11.99 13.12
C CYS A 166 0.77 13.31 12.53
N LYS A 167 -0.47 13.41 12.07
CA LYS A 167 -1.05 14.63 11.52
C LYS A 167 -1.00 15.79 12.52
N ASN A 168 -1.35 15.54 13.77
CA ASN A 168 -1.36 16.55 14.82
C ASN A 168 0.07 17.03 15.15
N ILE A 169 1.03 16.12 15.30
CA ILE A 169 2.44 16.47 15.59
C ILE A 169 3.05 17.27 14.43
N LEU A 170 2.81 16.84 13.19
CA LEU A 170 3.31 17.50 11.98
C LEU A 170 2.54 18.79 11.64
N LYS A 171 1.42 19.08 12.33
CA LYS A 171 0.49 20.18 12.00
C LYS A 171 0.02 20.13 10.55
N SER A 172 -0.18 18.92 10.05
CA SER A 172 -0.50 18.65 8.65
C SER A 172 -1.92 19.10 8.31
N GLN A 173 -2.09 19.62 7.10
CA GLN A 173 -3.38 20.06 6.54
C GLN A 173 -4.04 19.00 5.65
N ILE A 174 -3.48 17.79 5.57
CA ILE A 174 -4.00 16.68 4.77
C ILE A 174 -5.48 16.47 5.10
N ARG A 175 -6.30 16.42 4.06
CA ARG A 175 -7.69 16.03 4.20
C ARG A 175 -7.82 14.52 4.23
N ARG A 176 -8.39 13.96 5.31
CA ARG A 176 -8.72 12.53 5.40
C ARG A 176 -10.13 12.29 4.86
N CYS A 177 -10.29 11.40 3.89
CA CYS A 177 -11.56 10.95 3.33
C CYS A 177 -11.78 9.49 3.72
N TYR A 178 -12.88 9.22 4.41
CA TYR A 178 -13.23 7.86 4.83
C TYR A 178 -14.17 7.23 3.80
N SER A 179 -13.64 6.35 2.96
CA SER A 179 -14.40 5.67 1.90
C SER A 179 -13.70 4.40 1.46
N SER A 180 -14.46 3.42 0.97
CA SER A 180 -13.91 2.37 0.12
C SER A 180 -13.39 2.97 -1.18
N VAL A 181 -12.34 2.38 -1.76
CA VAL A 181 -11.84 2.76 -3.09
C VAL A 181 -12.89 2.59 -4.19
N TYR A 182 -13.84 1.68 -3.99
CA TYR A 182 -14.93 1.43 -4.94
C TYR A 182 -15.98 2.55 -4.98
N ASP A 183 -16.09 3.31 -3.89
CA ASP A 183 -17.14 4.31 -3.67
C ASP A 183 -16.64 5.76 -3.77
N LEU A 184 -15.42 5.96 -4.25
CA LEU A 184 -14.86 7.30 -4.42
C LEU A 184 -15.58 8.05 -5.54
N THR A 185 -15.98 9.28 -5.24
CA THR A 185 -16.57 10.21 -6.21
C THR A 185 -15.95 11.59 -6.04
N PRO A 186 -16.03 12.47 -7.07
CA PRO A 186 -15.58 13.85 -6.95
C PRO A 186 -16.20 14.59 -5.76
N GLU A 187 -17.48 14.35 -5.46
CA GLU A 187 -18.19 14.98 -4.34
C GLU A 187 -17.62 14.54 -2.99
N LYS A 188 -17.40 13.25 -2.79
CA LYS A 188 -16.78 12.73 -1.57
C LYS A 188 -15.35 13.26 -1.39
N LEU A 189 -14.61 13.35 -2.49
CA LEU A 189 -13.24 13.83 -2.50
C LEU A 189 -13.14 15.36 -2.46
N GLY A 190 -14.23 16.09 -2.75
CA GLY A 190 -14.24 17.56 -2.85
C GLY A 190 -13.31 18.09 -3.94
N ALA A 191 -13.04 17.27 -4.97
CA ALA A 191 -12.16 17.59 -6.08
C ALA A 191 -12.58 16.81 -7.32
N GLN A 192 -12.49 17.43 -8.50
CA GLN A 192 -12.86 16.81 -9.78
C GLN A 192 -11.77 15.84 -10.30
N GLY A 193 -10.54 15.96 -9.79
CA GLY A 193 -9.43 15.10 -10.17
C GLY A 193 -8.14 15.49 -9.47
N PHE A 194 -7.12 14.69 -9.71
CA PHE A 194 -5.81 14.78 -9.07
C PHE A 194 -4.69 14.69 -10.08
N ASP A 195 -3.65 15.50 -9.90
CA ASP A 195 -2.44 15.45 -10.73
C ASP A 195 -1.67 14.16 -10.52
N VAL A 196 -1.65 13.65 -9.27
CA VAL A 196 -1.07 12.37 -8.92
C VAL A 196 -2.06 11.57 -8.07
N ILE A 197 -2.24 10.29 -8.44
CA ILE A 197 -2.89 9.31 -7.56
C ILE A 197 -1.84 8.28 -7.17
N PHE A 198 -1.67 8.03 -5.89
CA PHE A 198 -0.78 6.99 -5.37
C PHE A 198 -1.60 5.84 -4.79
N ALA A 199 -1.23 4.61 -5.15
CA ALA A 199 -1.83 3.37 -4.67
C ALA A 199 -0.72 2.37 -4.32
N GLY A 200 -0.28 2.38 -3.07
CA GLY A 200 0.76 1.49 -2.55
C GLY A 200 0.16 0.27 -1.86
N ASP A 201 0.54 -0.93 -2.31
CA ASP A 201 0.12 -2.23 -1.74
C ASP A 201 -1.40 -2.37 -1.47
N ILE A 202 -2.27 -1.71 -2.29
CA ILE A 202 -3.71 -1.78 -2.08
C ILE A 202 -4.39 -2.85 -2.95
N PHE A 203 -3.97 -3.01 -4.21
CA PHE A 203 -4.70 -3.87 -5.15
C PHE A 203 -4.63 -5.36 -4.80
N LEU A 204 -3.63 -5.77 -4.03
CA LEU A 204 -3.54 -7.14 -3.52
C LEU A 204 -4.56 -7.42 -2.40
N HIS A 205 -5.05 -6.39 -1.72
CA HIS A 205 -5.95 -6.50 -0.56
C HIS A 205 -7.43 -6.35 -0.90
N ILE A 206 -7.78 -6.07 -2.16
CA ILE A 206 -9.14 -5.81 -2.59
C ILE A 206 -9.67 -6.91 -3.51
N PHE A 207 -10.99 -7.20 -3.43
CA PHE A 207 -11.60 -8.28 -4.21
C PHE A 207 -11.63 -7.98 -5.71
N SER A 208 -11.72 -6.71 -6.10
CA SER A 208 -11.85 -6.32 -7.50
C SER A 208 -10.90 -5.19 -7.90
N PRO A 209 -9.62 -5.51 -8.18
CA PRO A 209 -8.63 -4.51 -8.62
C PRO A 209 -9.07 -3.72 -9.85
N LEU A 210 -9.69 -4.38 -10.84
CA LEU A 210 -10.17 -3.71 -12.04
C LEU A 210 -11.29 -2.71 -11.73
N THR A 211 -12.23 -3.05 -10.85
CA THR A 211 -13.28 -2.12 -10.42
C THR A 211 -12.68 -0.88 -9.75
N ALA A 212 -11.72 -1.07 -8.84
CA ALA A 212 -11.03 0.05 -8.21
C ALA A 212 -10.30 0.93 -9.24
N LEU A 213 -9.62 0.33 -10.22
CA LEU A 213 -8.98 1.08 -11.30
C LEU A 213 -10.00 1.85 -12.17
N THR A 214 -11.21 1.32 -12.40
CA THR A 214 -12.27 2.06 -13.14
C THR A 214 -12.77 3.29 -12.38
N VAL A 215 -12.71 3.27 -11.05
CA VAL A 215 -13.03 4.42 -10.20
C VAL A 215 -11.89 5.44 -10.18
N LEU A 216 -10.64 4.98 -10.06
CA LEU A 216 -9.48 5.87 -9.97
C LEU A 216 -9.11 6.53 -11.31
N ALA A 217 -9.29 5.82 -12.43
CA ALA A 217 -8.87 6.33 -13.75
C ALA A 217 -9.52 7.66 -14.16
N PRO A 218 -10.83 7.91 -14.01
CA PRO A 218 -11.42 9.21 -14.31
C PRO A 218 -10.99 10.32 -13.35
N LEU A 219 -10.60 9.99 -12.12
CA LEU A 219 -10.09 10.95 -11.13
C LEU A 219 -8.63 11.34 -11.38
N CYS A 220 -7.88 10.54 -12.16
CA CYS A 220 -6.49 10.82 -12.48
C CYS A 220 -6.39 11.78 -13.67
N GLN A 221 -5.81 12.96 -13.45
CA GLN A 221 -5.56 13.97 -14.50
C GLN A 221 -4.13 13.90 -15.04
N GLY A 222 -3.19 13.39 -14.27
CA GLY A 222 -1.78 13.25 -14.62
C GLY A 222 -1.28 11.82 -14.51
N THR A 223 -0.69 11.45 -13.38
CA THR A 223 -0.02 10.16 -13.19
C THR A 223 -0.71 9.33 -12.08
N LEU A 224 -1.08 8.10 -12.41
CA LEU A 224 -1.36 7.07 -11.41
C LEU A 224 -0.07 6.31 -11.12
N VAL A 225 0.36 6.31 -9.87
CA VAL A 225 1.53 5.56 -9.39
C VAL A 225 1.04 4.37 -8.58
N ILE A 226 1.42 3.17 -9.02
CA ILE A 226 1.16 1.91 -8.30
C ILE A 226 2.49 1.38 -7.79
N CYS A 227 2.55 1.02 -6.51
CA CYS A 227 3.71 0.33 -5.94
C CYS A 227 3.22 -0.96 -5.28
N GLN A 228 3.64 -2.11 -5.81
CA GLN A 228 3.17 -3.41 -5.34
C GLN A 228 4.12 -4.51 -5.77
N HIS A 229 4.19 -5.59 -4.98
CA HIS A 229 4.87 -6.81 -5.41
C HIS A 229 4.19 -7.42 -6.63
N LEU A 230 4.96 -7.66 -7.70
CA LEU A 230 4.52 -8.40 -8.88
C LEU A 230 5.17 -9.80 -8.88
N ILE A 231 4.35 -10.82 -9.11
CA ILE A 231 4.87 -12.20 -9.22
C ILE A 231 5.71 -12.37 -10.48
N ASN A 232 5.36 -11.65 -11.55
CA ASN A 232 6.03 -11.77 -12.84
C ASN A 232 5.97 -10.46 -13.62
N GLU A 233 7.11 -10.06 -14.20
CA GLU A 233 7.28 -8.84 -14.98
C GLU A 233 7.64 -9.11 -16.46
N ASP A 234 7.67 -10.38 -16.89
CA ASP A 234 7.97 -10.72 -18.29
C ASP A 234 6.89 -10.11 -19.22
N PRO A 235 7.28 -9.17 -20.13
CA PRO A 235 6.33 -8.51 -21.02
C PRO A 235 5.75 -9.44 -22.09
N THR A 236 6.28 -10.66 -22.23
CA THR A 236 5.80 -11.67 -23.19
C THR A 236 4.79 -12.63 -22.57
N ASP A 237 4.62 -12.59 -21.25
CA ASP A 237 3.63 -13.44 -20.59
C ASP A 237 2.20 -12.95 -20.84
N PRO A 238 1.23 -13.86 -20.90
CA PRO A 238 -0.17 -13.47 -20.99
C PRO A 238 -0.59 -12.67 -19.76
N PRO A 239 -1.59 -11.75 -19.88
CA PRO A 239 -2.12 -11.02 -18.75
C PRO A 239 -2.80 -11.99 -17.78
N MET A 240 -2.28 -12.09 -16.56
CA MET A 240 -2.77 -13.02 -15.53
C MET A 240 -2.92 -12.31 -14.18
N MET A 241 -3.88 -12.81 -13.42
CA MET A 241 -4.11 -12.42 -12.04
C MET A 241 -4.03 -13.67 -11.18
N TYR A 242 -3.01 -13.75 -10.31
CA TYR A 242 -2.78 -14.91 -9.45
C TYR A 242 -3.58 -14.76 -8.15
N TYR A 243 -4.20 -15.84 -7.72
CA TYR A 243 -4.91 -15.89 -6.45
C TYR A 243 -3.92 -16.10 -5.28
N GLY A 244 -3.94 -15.19 -4.32
CA GLY A 244 -3.06 -15.19 -3.12
C GLY A 244 -3.75 -15.61 -1.82
N GLY A 245 -5.08 -15.79 -1.81
CA GLY A 245 -5.88 -15.95 -0.59
C GLY A 245 -5.72 -17.29 0.16
N GLY A 246 -4.94 -18.24 -0.39
CA GLY A 246 -4.73 -19.55 0.22
C GLY A 246 -5.97 -20.48 0.12
N GLU A 247 -5.82 -21.71 0.60
CA GLU A 247 -6.89 -22.74 0.56
C GLU A 247 -7.65 -22.83 1.88
N THR A 248 -7.11 -22.27 2.95
CA THR A 248 -7.67 -22.39 4.30
C THR A 248 -7.89 -21.03 4.95
N ARG A 249 -8.81 -20.96 5.89
CA ARG A 249 -9.13 -19.75 6.67
C ARG A 249 -7.99 -19.25 7.54
N THR A 250 -6.97 -20.07 7.79
CA THR A 250 -5.77 -19.73 8.55
C THR A 250 -4.67 -19.14 7.69
N ALA A 251 -4.81 -19.19 6.35
CA ALA A 251 -3.93 -18.51 5.42
C ALA A 251 -4.07 -16.99 5.57
N ASP A 252 -3.16 -16.21 4.98
CA ASP A 252 -3.24 -14.74 5.03
C ASP A 252 -4.50 -14.25 4.30
N GLY A 253 -5.59 -14.16 5.03
CA GLY A 253 -6.93 -13.79 4.56
C GLY A 253 -7.06 -12.32 4.14
N ARG A 254 -5.97 -11.63 3.85
CA ARG A 254 -5.96 -10.21 3.45
C ARG A 254 -5.30 -9.98 2.09
N THR A 255 -4.78 -11.02 1.45
CA THR A 255 -4.14 -10.94 0.14
C THR A 255 -4.91 -11.79 -0.85
N TRP A 256 -5.53 -11.17 -1.86
CA TRP A 256 -6.42 -11.84 -2.80
C TRP A 256 -5.78 -12.06 -4.16
N TRP A 257 -5.17 -10.99 -4.73
CA TRP A 257 -4.78 -11.00 -6.11
C TRP A 257 -3.40 -10.39 -6.33
N HIS A 258 -2.63 -11.03 -7.18
CA HIS A 258 -1.37 -10.50 -7.70
C HIS A 258 -1.44 -10.43 -9.23
N PRO A 259 -1.85 -9.30 -9.81
CA PRO A 259 -1.76 -9.10 -11.25
C PRO A 259 -0.29 -9.09 -11.68
N ASN A 260 0.03 -9.75 -12.80
CA ASN A 260 1.36 -9.61 -13.40
C ASN A 260 1.49 -8.28 -14.18
N TRP A 261 2.70 -7.97 -14.64
CA TRP A 261 2.98 -6.75 -15.38
C TRP A 261 2.04 -6.55 -16.58
N THR A 262 1.90 -7.58 -17.43
CA THR A 262 1.06 -7.51 -18.63
C THR A 262 -0.40 -7.28 -18.30
N CYS A 263 -0.91 -7.82 -17.19
CA CYS A 263 -2.26 -7.58 -16.70
C CYS A 263 -2.44 -6.10 -16.31
N TYR A 264 -1.56 -5.53 -15.49
CA TYR A 264 -1.62 -4.11 -15.14
C TYR A 264 -1.55 -3.22 -16.37
N LYS A 265 -0.57 -3.47 -17.25
CA LYS A 265 -0.38 -2.68 -18.46
C LYS A 265 -1.62 -2.65 -19.34
N GLN A 266 -2.27 -3.80 -19.54
CA GLN A 266 -3.48 -3.88 -20.37
C GLN A 266 -4.69 -3.23 -19.70
N MET A 267 -4.91 -3.46 -18.39
CA MET A 267 -5.98 -2.80 -17.66
C MET A 267 -5.84 -1.27 -17.71
N LEU A 268 -4.67 -0.76 -17.42
CA LEU A 268 -4.39 0.68 -17.41
C LEU A 268 -4.54 1.31 -18.80
N LYS A 269 -4.01 0.66 -19.86
CA LYS A 269 -4.20 1.13 -21.23
C LYS A 269 -5.67 1.16 -21.65
N ARG A 270 -6.45 0.14 -21.28
CA ARG A 270 -7.90 0.10 -21.54
C ARG A 270 -8.65 1.23 -20.83
N LEU A 271 -8.14 1.70 -19.69
CA LEU A 271 -8.72 2.81 -18.92
C LEU A 271 -8.20 4.20 -19.34
N GLY A 272 -7.50 4.27 -20.50
CA GLY A 272 -7.11 5.52 -21.13
C GLY A 272 -5.77 6.08 -20.69
N PHE A 273 -4.94 5.30 -19.96
CA PHE A 273 -3.54 5.66 -19.74
C PHE A 273 -2.71 5.32 -20.97
N GLN A 274 -1.93 6.28 -21.48
CA GLN A 274 -1.22 6.11 -22.74
C GLN A 274 0.22 5.64 -22.55
N ASP A 275 0.90 6.17 -21.55
CA ASP A 275 2.23 5.72 -21.18
C ASP A 275 2.14 4.94 -19.86
N VAL A 276 2.43 3.64 -19.92
CA VAL A 276 2.40 2.73 -18.78
C VAL A 276 3.71 1.99 -18.73
N SER A 277 4.51 2.24 -17.70
CA SER A 277 5.86 1.70 -17.57
C SER A 277 6.21 1.33 -16.13
N ILE A 278 7.05 0.31 -15.97
CA ILE A 278 7.79 0.08 -14.74
C ILE A 278 8.91 1.13 -14.71
N VAL A 279 8.97 1.91 -13.63
CA VAL A 279 9.95 3.00 -13.50
C VAL A 279 11.09 2.67 -12.55
N ASP A 280 10.87 1.80 -11.58
CA ASP A 280 11.91 1.33 -10.64
C ASP A 280 11.38 0.17 -9.78
N HIS A 281 12.24 -0.32 -8.88
CA HIS A 281 11.91 -1.33 -7.87
C HIS A 281 12.29 -0.84 -6.48
N VAL A 282 11.50 -1.23 -5.49
CA VAL A 282 11.71 -0.85 -4.09
C VAL A 282 12.01 -2.09 -3.27
N ASN A 283 13.20 -2.11 -2.69
CA ASN A 283 13.70 -3.15 -1.80
C ASN A 283 13.95 -2.59 -0.39
N ASP A 284 14.24 -3.46 0.56
CA ASP A 284 14.74 -3.13 1.90
C ASP A 284 13.90 -2.12 2.70
N VAL A 285 12.58 -2.13 2.48
CA VAL A 285 11.65 -1.28 3.24
C VAL A 285 11.05 -1.99 4.46
N GLN A 286 11.22 -3.30 4.58
CA GLN A 286 10.78 -4.06 5.74
C GLN A 286 11.61 -3.65 6.95
N ALA A 287 11.01 -3.01 7.95
CA ALA A 287 11.70 -2.61 9.17
C ALA A 287 11.67 -3.72 10.23
N LYS A 288 10.48 -4.29 10.52
CA LYS A 288 10.34 -5.40 11.46
C LYS A 288 11.05 -6.66 10.98
N PRO A 289 11.44 -7.58 11.89
CA PRO A 289 11.97 -8.89 11.51
C PRO A 289 11.00 -9.66 10.63
N GLY A 290 11.52 -10.35 9.62
CA GLY A 290 10.72 -11.16 8.72
C GLY A 290 11.18 -11.08 7.27
N ARG A 291 10.35 -11.58 6.37
CA ARG A 291 10.61 -11.55 4.93
C ARG A 291 10.03 -10.29 4.33
N GLY A 292 10.86 -9.53 3.63
CA GLY A 292 10.43 -8.48 2.73
C GLY A 292 10.19 -9.01 1.31
N TYR A 293 9.51 -8.23 0.51
CA TYR A 293 9.30 -8.48 -0.91
C TYR A 293 9.71 -7.23 -1.69
N GLU A 294 10.35 -7.45 -2.83
CA GLU A 294 10.55 -6.39 -3.80
C GLU A 294 9.19 -5.88 -4.27
N ARG A 295 9.06 -4.58 -4.41
CA ARG A 295 7.88 -3.93 -4.98
C ARG A 295 8.24 -3.25 -6.28
N THR A 296 7.43 -3.44 -7.27
CA THR A 296 7.55 -2.78 -8.56
C THR A 296 6.81 -1.45 -8.51
N VAL A 297 7.46 -0.40 -8.99
CA VAL A 297 6.84 0.93 -9.14
C VAL A 297 6.41 1.11 -10.59
N ILE A 298 5.11 1.27 -10.78
CA ILE A 298 4.47 1.47 -12.09
C ILE A 298 3.97 2.92 -12.17
N HIS A 299 4.34 3.61 -13.23
CA HIS A 299 3.70 4.87 -13.61
C HIS A 299 2.75 4.64 -14.79
N ALA A 300 1.55 5.18 -14.66
CA ALA A 300 0.58 5.22 -15.72
C ALA A 300 0.17 6.69 -15.94
N ASN A 301 0.52 7.23 -17.09
CA ASN A 301 0.31 8.64 -17.42
C ASN A 301 -0.88 8.80 -18.38
N LYS A 302 -1.74 9.78 -18.09
CA LYS A 302 -2.69 10.30 -19.06
C LYS A 302 -1.98 11.35 -19.91
N VAL A 303 -2.15 11.27 -21.23
CA VAL A 303 -1.74 12.38 -22.08
C VAL A 303 -2.60 13.58 -21.67
N ALA A 304 -1.96 14.69 -21.35
CA ALA A 304 -2.65 15.93 -21.12
C ALA A 304 -3.56 16.18 -22.33
N SER A 305 -4.87 16.17 -22.10
CA SER A 305 -5.79 16.67 -23.12
C SER A 305 -5.33 18.08 -23.42
N GLN A 306 -4.87 18.31 -24.66
CA GLN A 306 -4.66 19.69 -25.13
C GLN A 306 -5.97 20.40 -24.83
N ARG A 307 -5.94 21.31 -23.87
CA ARG A 307 -7.07 22.20 -23.63
C ARG A 307 -7.25 23.01 -24.91
N MET A 308 -8.27 22.62 -25.71
CA MET A 308 -8.70 23.46 -26.83
C MET A 308 -9.33 24.74 -26.29
#